data_bf797749acd4d45fc5e9f6f6de68d322
#
_entry.id   bf797749acd4d45fc5e9f6f6de68d322
#
_cell.length_a   1.000
_cell.length_b   1.000
_cell.length_c   1.000
_cell.angle_alpha   90.00
_cell.angle_beta   90.00
_cell.angle_gamma   90.00
#
_symmetry.space_group_name_H-M   'P 1'
#
loop_
_entity.id
_entity.type
_entity.pdbx_description
1 polymer ?
#
loop_
_entity_poly.entity_id
_entity_poly.type
_entity_poly.pdbx_seq_one_letter_code
_entity_poly.pdbx_strand_id
1 'polypeptide(L)'
;MTRFQPFPGFKAIALSAALSMTAGLALAGDANVSADQILGALKPKPLTRSLSAAPQDDPSVKAREIGFLDTVRNRKTRSLSLGEREEIAEIASSKPKIDLEIQFDYNSAEIRKASMVSVEALGQALTDPALKGSTFVVAGYTDGIGGDAFNQDLSERRADTIKRYLVEHYGITGGDLVTVGYGKTKLKDEANPADPVNRRVQVVNMDIKSASK
;
A
#
# COMPACT_ATOMS: atom_id res chain seq x y z
N MET A 1 60.96 -63.13 7.75
CA MET A 1 60.93 -62.86 6.30
C MET A 1 59.47 -62.84 5.89
N THR A 2 58.83 -61.66 5.88
CA THR A 2 57.43 -61.50 5.52
C THR A 2 57.35 -60.44 4.42
N ARG A 3 56.97 -60.89 3.22
CA ARG A 3 56.88 -60.06 2.02
C ARG A 3 55.62 -59.13 2.10
N PHE A 4 55.86 -57.89 1.94
CA PHE A 4 54.83 -56.89 1.70
C PHE A 4 54.50 -56.81 0.21
N GLN A 5 53.23 -56.97 -0.15
CA GLN A 5 52.74 -56.73 -1.52
C GLN A 5 52.11 -55.35 -1.58
N PRO A 6 52.34 -54.56 -2.64
CA PRO A 6 51.67 -53.25 -2.79
C PRO A 6 50.31 -53.38 -3.49
N PHE A 7 49.31 -52.72 -3.00
CA PHE A 7 47.99 -52.57 -3.62
C PHE A 7 48.01 -51.56 -4.80
N PRO A 8 47.29 -51.84 -5.88
CA PRO A 8 47.22 -50.93 -7.04
C PRO A 8 46.28 -49.75 -6.87
N GLY A 9 46.70 -48.68 -7.48
CA GLY A 9 46.23 -47.31 -7.54
C GLY A 9 44.78 -47.05 -7.62
N PHE A 10 44.39 -46.13 -6.78
CA PHE A 10 43.13 -45.34 -6.93
C PHE A 10 43.39 -44.16 -7.86
N LYS A 11 42.71 -44.15 -9.01
CA LYS A 11 42.64 -42.98 -9.91
C LYS A 11 41.76 -41.91 -9.25
N ALA A 12 42.36 -40.80 -8.85
CA ALA A 12 41.66 -39.63 -8.41
C ALA A 12 40.94 -38.96 -9.60
N ILE A 13 39.65 -39.01 -9.62
CA ILE A 13 38.81 -38.20 -10.53
C ILE A 13 38.69 -36.83 -9.89
N ALA A 14 39.37 -35.84 -10.46
CA ALA A 14 39.20 -34.44 -10.09
C ALA A 14 37.85 -33.95 -10.64
N LEU A 15 36.86 -33.79 -9.76
CA LEU A 15 35.60 -33.17 -10.06
C LEU A 15 35.77 -31.65 -9.90
N SER A 16 35.97 -30.95 -11.02
CA SER A 16 36.03 -29.50 -11.07
C SER A 16 34.63 -28.94 -10.85
N ALA A 17 34.29 -28.56 -9.63
CA ALA A 17 33.11 -27.78 -9.35
C ALA A 17 33.35 -26.32 -9.79
N ALA A 18 32.82 -25.98 -10.96
CA ALA A 18 32.72 -24.57 -11.39
C ALA A 18 31.68 -23.87 -10.52
N LEU A 19 32.17 -23.13 -9.53
CA LEU A 19 31.34 -22.21 -8.72
C LEU A 19 31.01 -20.99 -9.58
N SER A 20 29.88 -21.03 -10.29
CA SER A 20 29.32 -19.86 -10.97
C SER A 20 28.81 -18.88 -9.91
N MET A 21 29.63 -17.89 -9.55
CA MET A 21 29.21 -16.70 -8.83
C MET A 21 28.27 -15.89 -9.75
N THR A 22 26.97 -16.10 -9.62
CA THR A 22 26.00 -15.12 -10.08
C THR A 22 26.10 -13.94 -9.13
N ALA A 23 26.84 -12.92 -9.56
CA ALA A 23 26.76 -11.60 -8.94
C ALA A 23 25.30 -11.11 -9.09
N GLY A 24 24.50 -11.36 -8.08
CA GLY A 24 23.22 -10.69 -7.92
C GLY A 24 23.52 -9.20 -7.80
N LEU A 25 23.28 -8.43 -8.87
CA LEU A 25 23.11 -6.99 -8.73
C LEU A 25 21.95 -6.81 -7.75
N ALA A 26 22.25 -6.56 -6.49
CA ALA A 26 21.33 -5.89 -5.60
C ALA A 26 21.17 -4.48 -6.19
N LEU A 27 20.16 -4.30 -7.04
CA LEU A 27 19.57 -3.01 -7.29
C LEU A 27 19.16 -2.51 -5.89
N ALA A 28 19.94 -1.59 -5.33
CA ALA A 28 19.47 -0.71 -4.27
C ALA A 28 18.27 0.01 -4.90
N GLY A 29 17.07 -0.54 -4.69
CA GLY A 29 15.84 0.05 -5.16
C GLY A 29 15.76 1.44 -4.55
N ASP A 30 15.66 2.46 -5.40
CA ASP A 30 15.25 3.77 -4.98
C ASP A 30 14.05 3.59 -4.04
N ALA A 31 14.12 4.20 -2.86
CA ALA A 31 13.03 4.16 -1.86
C ALA A 31 11.71 4.77 -2.41
N ASN A 32 11.74 5.28 -3.62
CA ASN A 32 10.62 5.89 -4.32
C ASN A 32 9.90 4.86 -5.20
N VAL A 33 8.67 4.56 -4.85
CA VAL A 33 7.79 3.69 -5.65
C VAL A 33 7.40 4.42 -6.93
N SER A 34 7.56 3.77 -8.09
CA SER A 34 7.21 4.37 -9.40
C SER A 34 5.69 4.40 -9.63
N ALA A 35 5.25 5.27 -10.55
CA ALA A 35 3.84 5.36 -10.96
C ALA A 35 3.30 4.02 -11.48
N ASP A 36 4.10 3.27 -12.24
CA ASP A 36 3.71 1.95 -12.77
C ASP A 36 3.55 0.91 -11.66
N GLN A 37 4.39 0.94 -10.64
CA GLN A 37 4.26 0.06 -9.47
C GLN A 37 2.99 0.39 -8.68
N ILE A 38 2.69 1.67 -8.48
CA ILE A 38 1.46 2.13 -7.82
C ILE A 38 0.25 1.70 -8.63
N LEU A 39 0.26 1.94 -9.94
CA LEU A 39 -0.79 1.54 -10.85
C LEU A 39 -1.03 0.03 -10.81
N GLY A 40 0.04 -0.77 -10.88
CA GLY A 40 -0.04 -2.23 -10.79
C GLY A 40 -0.63 -2.74 -9.48
N ALA A 41 -0.28 -2.09 -8.35
CA ALA A 41 -0.79 -2.44 -7.03
C ALA A 41 -2.27 -2.05 -6.83
N LEU A 42 -2.72 -0.95 -7.46
CA LEU A 42 -4.07 -0.43 -7.32
C LEU A 42 -5.06 -0.98 -8.37
N LYS A 43 -4.58 -1.63 -9.43
CA LYS A 43 -5.46 -2.28 -10.39
C LYS A 43 -6.22 -3.44 -9.74
N PRO A 44 -7.52 -3.60 -10.02
CA PRO A 44 -8.25 -4.80 -9.63
C PRO A 44 -7.55 -6.03 -10.21
N LYS A 45 -7.25 -7.01 -9.37
CA LYS A 45 -6.69 -8.27 -9.86
C LYS A 45 -7.75 -8.97 -10.71
N PRO A 46 -7.41 -9.41 -11.94
CA PRO A 46 -8.34 -10.22 -12.72
C PRO A 46 -8.68 -11.46 -11.91
N LEU A 47 -9.97 -11.78 -11.79
CA LEU A 47 -10.43 -13.04 -11.23
C LEU A 47 -9.91 -14.16 -12.13
N THR A 48 -8.78 -14.76 -11.78
CA THR A 48 -8.37 -16.01 -12.41
C THR A 48 -9.45 -17.02 -12.02
N ARG A 49 -10.14 -17.57 -13.02
CA ARG A 49 -11.05 -18.70 -12.86
C ARG A 49 -10.26 -19.93 -12.37
N SER A 50 -9.85 -19.90 -11.13
CA SER A 50 -9.49 -21.10 -10.40
C SER A 50 -10.80 -21.76 -10.01
N LEU A 51 -10.95 -23.06 -10.30
CA LEU A 51 -12.11 -23.89 -9.97
C LEU A 51 -12.26 -24.14 -8.43
N SER A 52 -11.58 -23.37 -7.63
CA SER A 52 -11.78 -23.32 -6.19
C SER A 52 -12.84 -22.26 -5.90
N ALA A 53 -13.92 -22.62 -5.22
CA ALA A 53 -15.00 -21.73 -4.83
C ALA A 53 -14.46 -20.54 -4.02
N ALA A 54 -14.11 -19.46 -4.74
CA ALA A 54 -13.94 -18.17 -4.11
C ALA A 54 -15.30 -17.75 -3.54
N PRO A 55 -15.35 -17.15 -2.33
CA PRO A 55 -16.60 -16.58 -1.84
C PRO A 55 -17.16 -15.67 -2.92
N GLN A 56 -18.34 -15.99 -3.43
CA GLN A 56 -19.05 -15.08 -4.32
C GLN A 56 -19.32 -13.84 -3.50
N ASP A 57 -18.83 -12.68 -3.97
CA ASP A 57 -19.18 -11.39 -3.37
C ASP A 57 -20.72 -11.33 -3.32
N ASP A 58 -21.29 -11.41 -2.12
CA ASP A 58 -22.73 -11.30 -1.92
C ASP A 58 -23.19 -9.93 -2.47
N PRO A 59 -24.07 -9.89 -3.47
CA PRO A 59 -24.54 -8.64 -4.06
C PRO A 59 -25.11 -7.66 -3.01
N SER A 60 -25.65 -8.17 -1.91
CA SER A 60 -26.20 -7.35 -0.83
C SER A 60 -25.09 -6.67 -0.01
N VAL A 61 -23.98 -7.38 0.25
CA VAL A 61 -22.79 -6.81 0.91
C VAL A 61 -22.18 -5.73 0.04
N LYS A 62 -22.02 -6.00 -1.25
CA LYS A 62 -21.48 -5.01 -2.20
C LYS A 62 -22.38 -3.77 -2.31
N ALA A 63 -23.70 -3.93 -2.36
CA ALA A 63 -24.64 -2.81 -2.38
C ALA A 63 -24.53 -1.96 -1.11
N ARG A 64 -24.35 -2.58 0.06
CA ARG A 64 -24.14 -1.89 1.34
C ARG A 64 -22.81 -1.11 1.35
N GLU A 65 -21.72 -1.72 0.90
CA GLU A 65 -20.42 -1.06 0.78
C GLU A 65 -20.51 0.19 -0.11
N ILE A 66 -21.17 0.08 -1.27
CA ILE A 66 -21.40 1.18 -2.19
C ILE A 66 -22.18 2.33 -1.50
N GLY A 67 -23.31 2.01 -0.88
CA GLY A 67 -24.15 3.01 -0.20
C GLY A 67 -23.42 3.71 0.95
N PHE A 68 -22.62 2.96 1.72
CA PHE A 68 -21.80 3.53 2.78
C PHE A 68 -20.73 4.49 2.21
N LEU A 69 -19.97 4.05 1.21
CA LEU A 69 -18.93 4.89 0.59
C LEU A 69 -19.50 6.14 -0.09
N ASP A 70 -20.67 6.04 -0.73
CA ASP A 70 -21.36 7.20 -1.29
C ASP A 70 -21.77 8.21 -0.20
N THR A 71 -22.19 7.72 0.95
CA THR A 71 -22.49 8.58 2.11
C THR A 71 -21.25 9.32 2.59
N VAL A 72 -20.11 8.63 2.70
CA VAL A 72 -18.84 9.21 3.13
C VAL A 72 -18.29 10.21 2.10
N ARG A 73 -18.36 9.88 0.80
CA ARG A 73 -17.90 10.75 -0.30
C ARG A 73 -18.64 12.08 -0.37
N ASN A 74 -19.94 12.05 -0.17
CA ASN A 74 -20.82 13.21 -0.30
C ASN A 74 -20.95 14.05 0.98
N ARG A 75 -20.21 13.68 2.02
CA ARG A 75 -20.26 14.37 3.31
C ARG A 75 -19.61 15.76 3.24
N LYS A 76 -20.25 16.73 3.90
CA LYS A 76 -19.72 18.09 4.02
C LYS A 76 -18.67 18.23 5.14
N THR A 77 -18.67 17.32 6.12
CA THR A 77 -17.73 17.31 7.25
C THR A 77 -16.58 16.35 6.98
N ARG A 78 -15.35 16.75 7.34
CA ARG A 78 -14.14 15.95 7.08
C ARG A 78 -13.93 14.83 8.08
N SER A 79 -14.40 14.99 9.31
CA SER A 79 -14.12 14.06 10.39
C SER A 79 -15.03 12.83 10.32
N LEU A 80 -14.41 11.65 10.28
CA LEU A 80 -15.09 10.36 10.35
C LEU A 80 -15.20 9.92 11.81
N SER A 81 -16.33 9.36 12.19
CA SER A 81 -16.49 8.69 13.48
C SER A 81 -15.62 7.45 13.57
N LEU A 82 -15.40 6.96 14.79
CA LEU A 82 -14.63 5.71 14.99
C LEU A 82 -15.25 4.54 14.21
N GLY A 83 -16.58 4.38 14.27
CA GLY A 83 -17.28 3.30 13.56
C GLY A 83 -17.10 3.38 12.05
N GLU A 84 -17.18 4.57 11.46
CA GLU A 84 -16.97 4.75 10.02
C GLU A 84 -15.53 4.44 9.61
N ARG A 85 -14.54 4.81 10.44
CA ARG A 85 -13.14 4.45 10.18
C ARG A 85 -12.91 2.95 10.22
N GLU A 86 -13.53 2.25 11.17
CA GLU A 86 -13.44 0.79 11.26
C GLU A 86 -14.13 0.11 10.06
N GLU A 87 -15.31 0.59 9.65
CA GLU A 87 -16.01 0.06 8.47
C GLU A 87 -15.21 0.28 7.19
N ILE A 88 -14.57 1.45 7.02
CA ILE A 88 -13.65 1.69 5.90
C ILE A 88 -12.47 0.71 5.95
N ALA A 89 -11.89 0.47 7.14
CA ALA A 89 -10.76 -0.46 7.29
C ALA A 89 -11.15 -1.90 6.94
N GLU A 90 -12.33 -2.34 7.36
CA GLU A 90 -12.87 -3.67 7.05
C GLU A 90 -13.04 -3.85 5.54
N ILE A 91 -13.73 -2.91 4.88
CA ILE A 91 -13.90 -2.93 3.42
C ILE A 91 -12.54 -2.90 2.70
N ALA A 92 -11.62 -2.03 3.12
CA ALA A 92 -10.29 -1.88 2.54
C ALA A 92 -9.39 -3.11 2.71
N SER A 93 -9.70 -3.99 3.66
CA SER A 93 -8.85 -5.15 4.00
C SER A 93 -8.61 -6.07 2.81
N SER A 94 -9.61 -6.28 1.98
CA SER A 94 -9.61 -7.17 0.80
C SER A 94 -9.31 -6.45 -0.52
N LYS A 95 -9.26 -5.12 -0.53
CA LYS A 95 -9.12 -4.31 -1.75
C LYS A 95 -7.65 -4.13 -2.17
N PRO A 96 -7.39 -3.85 -3.46
CA PRO A 96 -6.07 -3.48 -3.96
C PRO A 96 -5.55 -2.23 -3.24
N LYS A 97 -4.32 -2.30 -2.74
CA LYS A 97 -3.74 -1.23 -1.92
C LYS A 97 -2.24 -1.16 -2.03
N ILE A 98 -1.70 -0.01 -1.70
CA ILE A 98 -0.26 0.24 -1.60
C ILE A 98 0.06 1.12 -0.41
N ASP A 99 1.14 0.79 0.29
CA ASP A 99 1.73 1.65 1.32
C ASP A 99 2.81 2.52 0.68
N LEU A 100 2.74 3.80 0.91
CA LEU A 100 3.72 4.79 0.47
C LEU A 100 4.41 5.40 1.69
N GLU A 101 5.73 5.39 1.70
CA GLU A 101 6.51 6.09 2.70
C GLU A 101 6.59 7.58 2.32
N ILE A 102 5.60 8.36 2.79
CA ILE A 102 5.56 9.80 2.61
C ILE A 102 5.97 10.46 3.92
N GLN A 103 7.10 11.12 3.90
CA GLN A 103 7.63 11.83 5.05
C GLN A 103 7.06 13.25 5.11
N PHE A 104 6.67 13.64 6.31
CA PHE A 104 6.21 14.99 6.65
C PHE A 104 7.20 15.66 7.60
N ASP A 105 7.15 16.95 7.69
CA ASP A 105 7.93 17.66 8.69
C ASP A 105 7.46 17.32 10.11
N TYR A 106 8.35 17.52 11.08
CA TYR A 106 8.07 17.16 12.45
C TYR A 106 6.82 17.89 12.95
N ASN A 107 5.89 17.13 13.54
CA ASN A 107 4.62 17.65 14.04
C ASN A 107 3.80 18.43 12.98
N SER A 108 3.97 18.12 11.71
CA SER A 108 3.37 18.84 10.58
C SER A 108 2.67 17.88 9.62
N ALA A 109 1.78 18.44 8.80
CA ALA A 109 1.21 17.80 7.62
C ALA A 109 1.85 18.32 6.31
N GLU A 110 2.94 19.07 6.39
CA GLU A 110 3.69 19.55 5.23
C GLU A 110 4.56 18.43 4.67
N ILE A 111 4.42 18.14 3.38
CA ILE A 111 5.13 17.07 2.70
C ILE A 111 6.57 17.50 2.48
N ARG A 112 7.53 16.69 2.92
CA ARG A 112 8.95 16.95 2.66
C ARG A 112 9.28 16.88 1.18
N LYS A 113 10.19 17.72 0.72
CA LYS A 113 10.65 17.73 -0.68
C LYS A 113 11.10 16.35 -1.16
N ALA A 114 11.77 15.58 -0.31
CA ALA A 114 12.20 14.22 -0.65
C ALA A 114 11.05 13.27 -0.98
N SER A 115 9.85 13.48 -0.41
CA SER A 115 8.68 12.66 -0.64
C SER A 115 7.77 13.16 -1.76
N MET A 116 8.06 14.32 -2.34
CA MET A 116 7.27 14.86 -3.46
C MET A 116 7.25 13.90 -4.64
N VAL A 117 8.38 13.25 -4.94
CA VAL A 117 8.48 12.25 -6.03
C VAL A 117 7.46 11.13 -5.85
N SER A 118 7.27 10.63 -4.62
CA SER A 118 6.27 9.58 -4.34
C SER A 118 4.83 10.09 -4.49
N VAL A 119 4.56 11.34 -4.12
CA VAL A 119 3.23 11.95 -4.27
C VAL A 119 2.92 12.25 -5.74
N GLU A 120 3.91 12.69 -6.50
CA GLU A 120 3.80 12.90 -7.94
C GLU A 120 3.57 11.57 -8.68
N ALA A 121 4.33 10.52 -8.32
CA ALA A 121 4.12 9.18 -8.86
C ALA A 121 2.71 8.65 -8.55
N LEU A 122 2.18 8.92 -7.35
CA LEU A 122 0.81 8.61 -6.99
C LEU A 122 -0.18 9.36 -7.89
N GLY A 123 0.00 10.67 -8.08
CA GLY A 123 -0.85 11.47 -8.94
C GLY A 123 -0.88 10.96 -10.38
N GLN A 124 0.28 10.64 -10.95
CA GLN A 124 0.40 10.03 -12.28
C GLN A 124 -0.35 8.69 -12.35
N ALA A 125 -0.17 7.82 -11.38
CA ALA A 125 -0.85 6.52 -11.34
C ALA A 125 -2.37 6.65 -11.26
N LEU A 126 -2.88 7.56 -10.41
CA LEU A 126 -4.34 7.74 -10.23
C LEU A 126 -5.02 8.40 -11.42
N THR A 127 -4.28 9.09 -12.29
CA THR A 127 -4.81 9.66 -13.54
C THR A 127 -4.80 8.67 -14.72
N ASP A 128 -4.24 7.47 -14.54
CA ASP A 128 -4.25 6.45 -15.59
C ASP A 128 -5.68 6.04 -15.95
N PRO A 129 -6.00 5.88 -17.26
CA PRO A 129 -7.33 5.47 -17.73
C PRO A 129 -7.88 4.20 -17.08
N ALA A 130 -7.00 3.27 -16.66
CA ALA A 130 -7.42 2.02 -16.01
C ALA A 130 -8.02 2.23 -14.61
N LEU A 131 -7.68 3.34 -13.95
CA LEU A 131 -8.17 3.71 -12.62
C LEU A 131 -9.22 4.83 -12.66
N LYS A 132 -9.53 5.35 -13.84
CA LYS A 132 -10.49 6.45 -14.00
C LYS A 132 -11.88 6.05 -13.49
N GLY A 133 -12.47 6.92 -12.68
CA GLY A 133 -13.79 6.73 -12.06
C GLY A 133 -13.80 5.80 -10.85
N SER A 134 -12.64 5.31 -10.42
CA SER A 134 -12.51 4.57 -9.16
C SER A 134 -12.53 5.54 -7.96
N THR A 135 -13.01 5.05 -6.83
CA THR A 135 -12.91 5.76 -5.55
C THR A 135 -11.72 5.23 -4.76
N PHE A 136 -10.92 6.14 -4.22
CA PHE A 136 -9.74 5.79 -3.44
C PHE A 136 -9.89 6.27 -1.99
N VAL A 137 -9.43 5.44 -1.07
CA VAL A 137 -9.18 5.85 0.31
C VAL A 137 -7.70 6.21 0.44
N VAL A 138 -7.43 7.41 0.96
CA VAL A 138 -6.10 7.87 1.35
C VAL A 138 -6.03 7.84 2.87
N ALA A 139 -5.37 6.83 3.41
CA ALA A 139 -5.29 6.57 4.83
C ALA A 139 -3.94 7.01 5.42
N GLY A 140 -3.96 7.90 6.41
CA GLY A 140 -2.77 8.35 7.14
C GLY A 140 -2.56 7.54 8.41
N TYR A 141 -1.29 7.24 8.70
CA TYR A 141 -0.87 6.53 9.92
C TYR A 141 0.28 7.26 10.59
N THR A 142 0.38 7.14 11.90
CA THR A 142 1.52 7.61 12.70
C THR A 142 2.24 6.41 13.33
N ASP A 143 3.41 6.67 13.91
CA ASP A 143 4.02 5.74 14.86
C ASP A 143 3.28 5.77 16.21
N GLY A 144 3.71 4.92 17.15
CA GLY A 144 3.11 4.77 18.47
C GLY A 144 3.46 5.89 19.46
N ILE A 145 4.26 6.88 19.06
CA ILE A 145 4.72 7.95 19.95
C ILE A 145 3.66 9.04 20.08
N GLY A 146 3.43 9.54 21.30
CA GLY A 146 2.49 10.62 21.58
C GLY A 146 1.07 10.15 21.93
N GLY A 147 0.16 11.11 22.13
CA GLY A 147 -1.22 10.86 22.54
C GLY A 147 -2.12 10.42 21.38
N ASP A 148 -3.20 9.67 21.69
CA ASP A 148 -4.10 9.12 20.67
C ASP A 148 -4.82 10.21 19.88
N ALA A 149 -5.40 11.19 20.56
CA ALA A 149 -6.13 12.29 19.90
C ALA A 149 -5.21 13.13 19.00
N PHE A 150 -3.96 13.35 19.44
CA PHE A 150 -2.97 14.07 18.66
C PHE A 150 -2.59 13.30 17.37
N ASN A 151 -2.29 12.00 17.49
CA ASN A 151 -1.95 11.16 16.35
C ASN A 151 -3.12 11.00 15.38
N GLN A 152 -4.34 10.93 15.91
CA GLN A 152 -5.55 10.89 15.09
C GLN A 152 -5.68 12.14 14.22
N ASP A 153 -5.63 13.32 14.84
CA ASP A 153 -5.69 14.60 14.12
C ASP A 153 -4.53 14.76 13.12
N LEU A 154 -3.31 14.41 13.52
CA LEU A 154 -2.15 14.51 12.66
C LEU A 154 -2.25 13.61 11.41
N SER A 155 -2.73 12.39 11.58
CA SER A 155 -2.91 11.44 10.48
C SER A 155 -4.01 11.89 9.51
N GLU A 156 -5.12 12.46 10.01
CA GLU A 156 -6.18 13.05 9.19
C GLU A 156 -5.65 14.23 8.36
N ARG A 157 -4.96 15.18 8.99
CA ARG A 157 -4.38 16.32 8.29
C ARG A 157 -3.37 15.92 7.22
N ARG A 158 -2.57 14.88 7.45
CA ARG A 158 -1.62 14.35 6.46
C ARG A 158 -2.34 13.73 5.26
N ALA A 159 -3.36 12.93 5.49
CA ALA A 159 -4.19 12.38 4.42
C ALA A 159 -4.89 13.49 3.61
N ASP A 160 -5.40 14.52 4.28
CA ASP A 160 -6.03 15.68 3.64
C ASP A 160 -5.04 16.50 2.80
N THR A 161 -3.79 16.61 3.23
CA THR A 161 -2.75 17.31 2.45
C THR A 161 -2.44 16.57 1.16
N ILE A 162 -2.34 15.22 1.20
CA ILE A 162 -2.18 14.42 -0.01
C ILE A 162 -3.38 14.58 -0.94
N LYS A 163 -4.60 14.46 -0.43
CA LYS A 163 -5.82 14.66 -1.22
C LYS A 163 -5.81 16.03 -1.90
N ARG A 164 -5.56 17.10 -1.14
CA ARG A 164 -5.52 18.46 -1.69
C ARG A 164 -4.49 18.58 -2.80
N TYR A 165 -3.28 18.07 -2.62
CA TYR A 165 -2.25 18.06 -3.64
C TYR A 165 -2.70 17.35 -4.93
N LEU A 166 -3.30 16.17 -4.79
CA LEU A 166 -3.80 15.39 -5.92
C LEU A 166 -4.93 16.09 -6.69
N VAL A 167 -5.83 16.75 -5.98
CA VAL A 167 -6.91 17.55 -6.60
C VAL A 167 -6.34 18.77 -7.34
N GLU A 168 -5.45 19.51 -6.72
CA GLU A 168 -4.90 20.76 -7.24
C GLU A 168 -3.94 20.54 -8.42
N HIS A 169 -3.10 19.52 -8.38
CA HIS A 169 -2.03 19.32 -9.37
C HIS A 169 -2.36 18.28 -10.43
N TYR A 170 -3.26 17.34 -10.14
CA TYR A 170 -3.62 16.25 -11.06
C TYR A 170 -5.08 16.27 -11.51
N GLY A 171 -5.87 17.21 -11.04
CA GLY A 171 -7.27 17.37 -11.43
C GLY A 171 -8.17 16.19 -11.02
N ILE A 172 -7.74 15.39 -10.03
CA ILE A 172 -8.55 14.28 -9.52
C ILE A 172 -9.77 14.85 -8.81
N THR A 173 -10.94 14.28 -9.09
CA THR A 173 -12.17 14.74 -8.45
C THR A 173 -12.10 14.54 -6.94
N GLY A 174 -12.31 15.59 -6.16
CA GLY A 174 -12.23 15.51 -4.70
C GLY A 174 -13.20 14.50 -4.07
N GLY A 175 -14.33 14.21 -4.71
CA GLY A 175 -15.26 13.17 -4.31
C GLY A 175 -14.74 11.75 -4.52
N ASP A 176 -13.77 11.54 -5.42
CA ASP A 176 -13.17 10.24 -5.66
C ASP A 176 -12.05 9.91 -4.65
N LEU A 177 -11.70 10.85 -3.78
CA LEU A 177 -10.70 10.70 -2.73
C LEU A 177 -11.34 10.83 -1.35
N VAL A 178 -11.43 9.73 -0.62
CA VAL A 178 -11.86 9.69 0.79
C VAL A 178 -10.62 9.68 1.68
N THR A 179 -10.50 10.63 2.61
CA THR A 179 -9.38 10.70 3.55
C THR A 179 -9.75 10.09 4.89
N VAL A 180 -8.84 9.30 5.48
CA VAL A 180 -9.01 8.66 6.77
C VAL A 180 -7.72 8.80 7.57
N GLY A 181 -7.82 9.21 8.84
CA GLY A 181 -6.74 9.10 9.80
C GLY A 181 -6.95 7.89 10.70
N TYR A 182 -5.93 7.09 10.89
CA TYR A 182 -5.93 5.99 11.86
C TYR A 182 -5.03 6.28 13.06
N GLY A 183 -4.27 7.39 13.00
CA GLY A 183 -3.30 7.68 14.05
C GLY A 183 -2.35 6.50 14.28
N LYS A 184 -2.22 6.11 15.54
CA LYS A 184 -1.41 4.96 15.96
C LYS A 184 -2.21 3.68 16.26
N THR A 185 -3.51 3.64 15.91
CA THR A 185 -4.37 2.49 16.23
C THR A 185 -4.15 1.27 15.35
N LYS A 186 -3.52 1.45 14.18
CA LYS A 186 -3.26 0.39 13.19
C LYS A 186 -1.79 0.43 12.77
N LEU A 187 -0.89 0.07 13.70
CA LEU A 187 0.54 -0.01 13.43
C LEU A 187 0.82 -1.12 12.41
N LYS A 188 1.82 -0.91 11.56
CA LYS A 188 2.31 -1.94 10.63
C LYS A 188 3.25 -2.91 11.33
N ASP A 189 4.06 -2.39 12.24
CA ASP A 189 4.91 -3.14 13.16
C ASP A 189 4.49 -2.84 14.61
N GLU A 190 3.68 -3.72 15.18
CA GLU A 190 3.19 -3.62 16.55
C GLU A 190 4.29 -3.97 17.57
N ALA A 191 5.29 -4.76 17.17
CA ALA A 191 6.41 -5.12 18.03
C ALA A 191 7.35 -3.93 18.26
N ASN A 192 7.44 -3.03 17.28
CA ASN A 192 8.26 -1.81 17.31
C ASN A 192 7.38 -0.57 17.03
N PRO A 193 6.57 -0.12 17.99
CA PRO A 193 5.61 0.96 17.76
C PRO A 193 6.23 2.28 17.29
N ALA A 194 7.48 2.56 17.66
CA ALA A 194 8.21 3.77 17.26
C ALA A 194 8.88 3.66 15.87
N ASP A 195 8.83 2.48 15.24
CA ASP A 195 9.50 2.26 13.96
C ASP A 195 8.96 3.21 12.87
N PRO A 196 9.85 3.81 12.06
CA PRO A 196 9.47 4.63 10.91
C PRO A 196 8.49 3.98 9.92
N VAL A 197 8.50 2.65 9.79
CA VAL A 197 7.59 1.91 8.90
C VAL A 197 6.11 2.13 9.26
N ASN A 198 5.83 2.53 10.50
CA ASN A 198 4.48 2.87 10.95
C ASN A 198 4.01 4.22 10.40
N ARG A 199 4.92 5.16 10.11
CA ARG A 199 4.61 6.47 9.53
C ARG A 199 4.46 6.36 8.02
N ARG A 200 3.26 6.05 7.56
CA ARG A 200 2.96 5.79 6.15
C ARG A 200 1.64 6.42 5.73
N VAL A 201 1.48 6.53 4.43
CA VAL A 201 0.19 6.76 3.78
C VAL A 201 -0.17 5.51 2.98
N GLN A 202 -1.33 4.96 3.21
CA GLN A 202 -1.86 3.84 2.43
C GLN A 202 -2.90 4.36 1.46
N VAL A 203 -2.80 3.95 0.20
CA VAL A 203 -3.84 4.23 -0.80
C VAL A 203 -4.53 2.92 -1.15
N VAL A 204 -5.85 2.91 -1.10
CA VAL A 204 -6.69 1.75 -1.37
C VAL A 204 -7.64 2.07 -2.50
N ASN A 205 -7.67 1.24 -3.53
CA ASN A 205 -8.71 1.34 -4.57
C ASN A 205 -9.97 0.62 -4.06
N MET A 206 -11.00 1.38 -3.74
CA MET A 206 -12.27 0.83 -3.24
C MET A 206 -13.11 0.23 -4.35
N ASP A 207 -12.70 0.38 -5.58
CA ASP A 207 -13.33 0.02 -6.86
C ASP A 207 -14.80 -0.40 -6.78
N ILE A 208 -15.65 0.58 -6.86
CA ILE A 208 -17.09 0.39 -6.99
C ILE A 208 -17.44 0.81 -8.43
N LYS A 209 -16.79 0.22 -9.42
CA LYS A 209 -17.31 0.36 -10.77
C LYS A 209 -18.70 -0.24 -10.80
N SER A 210 -19.72 0.60 -10.55
CA SER A 210 -21.04 0.30 -11.03
C SER A 210 -20.90 -0.06 -12.49
N ALA A 211 -21.34 -1.27 -12.87
CA ALA A 211 -21.39 -1.67 -14.25
C ALA A 211 -22.05 -0.51 -15.03
N SER A 212 -21.26 0.24 -15.78
CA SER A 212 -21.81 1.17 -16.76
C SER A 212 -22.61 0.34 -17.75
N LYS A 213 -23.95 0.56 -17.75
CA LYS A 213 -24.84 0.04 -18.78
C LYS A 213 -24.36 0.49 -20.15
#